data_a4ebd85b351a1a4073cfce80be206c8d
#
_entry.id   a4ebd85b351a1a4073cfce80be206c8d
#
_cell.length_a   1.000
_cell.length_b   1.000
_cell.length_c   1.000
_cell.angle_alpha   90.00
_cell.angle_beta   90.00
_cell.angle_gamma   90.00
#
_symmetry.space_group_name_H-M   'P 1'
#
loop_
_entity.id
_entity.type
_entity.pdbx_description
1 polymer ?
#
loop_
_entity_poly.entity_id
_entity_poly.type
_entity_poly.pdbx_seq_one_letter_code
_entity_poly.pdbx_strand_id
1 'polypeptide(L)'
;VHADLHTWDHVTLKGPKRRINKLKKELERLRRGPLNTESRCRQKEIIVVIENLLDQEEIFWLQRGRANWLMHGDRNTSFFHNAATTRKKRNNIKKLLDDSGIWREGKELKNHITDYFSKLFTSEVQHPNQEVLSLVRRRVMTEMNNALLAPYTAEDVRKALFEIGDLKALGPDGFHAIFYKRFWPMLGDDLVEEVLQAINTCTIPAGWNDTAIVMIPKVNTSEKVTQFRPIS
;
A
#
# COMPACT_ATOMS: atom_id res chain seq x y z
N VAL A 1 13.99 11.60 -7.62
CA VAL A 1 13.97 10.13 -7.40
C VAL A 1 12.57 9.56 -7.61
N HIS A 2 11.51 10.04 -6.92
CA HIS A 2 10.14 9.49 -7.08
C HIS A 2 9.60 9.66 -8.50
N ALA A 3 9.72 10.83 -9.10
CA ALA A 3 9.27 11.10 -10.47
C ALA A 3 10.02 10.26 -11.51
N ASP A 4 11.31 10.06 -11.33
CA ASP A 4 12.16 9.25 -12.20
C ASP A 4 11.82 7.77 -12.11
N LEU A 5 11.61 7.27 -10.88
CA LEU A 5 11.19 5.88 -10.63
C LEU A 5 9.78 5.62 -11.17
N HIS A 6 8.86 6.57 -11.03
CA HIS A 6 7.52 6.46 -11.60
C HIS A 6 7.56 6.44 -13.14
N THR A 7 8.41 7.27 -13.75
CA THR A 7 8.62 7.29 -15.19
C THR A 7 9.26 5.98 -15.66
N TRP A 8 10.26 5.49 -14.94
CA TRP A 8 10.91 4.21 -15.21
C TRP A 8 9.92 3.04 -15.10
N ASP A 9 9.10 2.97 -14.04
CA ASP A 9 8.03 1.99 -13.87
C ASP A 9 7.07 1.98 -15.05
N HIS A 10 6.61 3.18 -15.43
CA HIS A 10 5.68 3.32 -16.55
C HIS A 10 6.25 2.85 -17.88
N VAL A 11 7.52 3.15 -18.16
CA VAL A 11 8.20 2.80 -19.41
C VAL A 11 8.63 1.33 -19.41
N THR A 12 9.14 0.84 -18.27
CA THR A 12 9.81 -0.46 -18.19
C THR A 12 8.89 -1.59 -17.75
N LEU A 13 7.96 -1.33 -16.81
CA LEU A 13 7.13 -2.36 -16.19
C LEU A 13 5.67 -2.40 -16.68
N LYS A 14 5.12 -1.30 -17.20
CA LYS A 14 3.70 -1.25 -17.64
C LYS A 14 3.38 -1.94 -18.96
N GLY A 15 4.26 -2.80 -19.45
CA GLY A 15 4.00 -3.54 -20.68
C GLY A 15 4.35 -5.03 -20.67
N PRO A 16 4.39 -5.76 -19.51
CA PRO A 16 4.88 -7.13 -19.48
C PRO A 16 4.12 -8.03 -20.45
N LYS A 17 2.79 -7.94 -20.53
CA LYS A 17 1.99 -8.74 -21.47
C LYS A 17 2.38 -8.54 -22.94
N ARG A 18 2.56 -7.30 -23.37
CA ARG A 18 2.96 -7.01 -24.76
C ARG A 18 4.36 -7.54 -25.04
N ARG A 19 5.28 -7.37 -24.09
CA ARG A 19 6.66 -7.83 -24.19
C ARG A 19 6.73 -9.36 -24.18
N ILE A 20 6.01 -10.03 -23.29
CA ILE A 20 5.87 -11.49 -23.23
C ILE A 20 5.34 -12.03 -24.57
N ASN A 21 4.27 -11.44 -25.11
CA ASN A 21 3.69 -11.88 -26.38
C ASN A 21 4.65 -11.70 -27.56
N LYS A 22 5.43 -10.61 -27.58
CA LYS A 22 6.47 -10.38 -28.60
C LYS A 22 7.58 -11.44 -28.50
N LEU A 23 8.06 -11.70 -27.30
CA LEU A 23 9.11 -12.70 -27.05
C LEU A 23 8.63 -14.14 -27.34
N LYS A 24 7.38 -14.46 -27.03
CA LYS A 24 6.78 -15.77 -27.41
C LYS A 24 6.74 -15.96 -28.91
N LYS A 25 6.36 -14.95 -29.68
CA LYS A 25 6.38 -15.00 -31.17
C LYS A 25 7.82 -15.14 -31.70
N GLU A 26 8.79 -14.44 -31.12
CA GLU A 26 10.20 -14.58 -31.48
C GLU A 26 10.71 -16.01 -31.18
N LEU A 27 10.39 -16.55 -30.01
CA LEU A 27 10.73 -17.92 -29.61
C LEU A 27 10.14 -18.95 -30.57
N GLU A 28 8.88 -18.83 -30.96
CA GLU A 28 8.26 -19.71 -31.94
C GLU A 28 8.95 -19.64 -33.31
N ARG A 29 9.31 -18.43 -33.74
CA ARG A 29 10.05 -18.26 -35.01
C ARG A 29 11.42 -18.94 -34.98
N LEU A 30 12.16 -18.79 -33.84
CA LEU A 30 13.45 -19.45 -33.65
C LEU A 30 13.33 -20.99 -33.56
N ARG A 31 12.22 -21.52 -33.03
CA ARG A 31 11.97 -22.96 -32.96
C ARG A 31 11.63 -23.60 -34.34
N ARG A 32 11.08 -22.80 -35.27
CA ARG A 32 10.79 -23.24 -36.65
C ARG A 32 12.00 -23.08 -37.58
N GLY A 33 13.01 -22.35 -37.16
CA GLY A 33 14.22 -22.12 -37.93
C GLY A 33 15.29 -23.21 -37.75
N PRO A 34 16.44 -23.08 -38.40
CA PRO A 34 17.53 -24.04 -38.30
C PRO A 34 18.10 -24.09 -36.86
N LEU A 35 18.35 -25.31 -36.38
CA LEU A 35 18.89 -25.60 -35.07
C LEU A 35 20.41 -25.44 -35.09
N ASN A 36 20.90 -24.20 -34.97
CA ASN A 36 22.30 -23.89 -34.75
C ASN A 36 22.57 -23.48 -33.29
N THR A 37 23.84 -23.40 -32.90
CA THR A 37 24.24 -23.06 -31.53
C THR A 37 23.73 -21.66 -31.11
N GLU A 38 23.79 -20.69 -32.02
CA GLU A 38 23.35 -19.34 -31.79
C GLU A 38 21.84 -19.26 -31.53
N SER A 39 21.04 -19.96 -32.36
CA SER A 39 19.58 -20.06 -32.19
C SER A 39 19.22 -20.69 -30.83
N ARG A 40 19.97 -21.72 -30.40
CA ARG A 40 19.76 -22.35 -29.08
C ARG A 40 20.10 -21.40 -27.92
N CYS A 41 21.20 -20.66 -28.01
CA CYS A 41 21.56 -19.67 -26.99
C CYS A 41 20.47 -18.59 -26.90
N ARG A 42 20.03 -18.06 -28.03
CA ARG A 42 18.99 -17.04 -28.07
C ARG A 42 17.66 -17.55 -27.53
N GLN A 43 17.26 -18.79 -27.80
CA GLN A 43 16.07 -19.40 -27.22
C GLN A 43 16.14 -19.47 -25.69
N LYS A 44 17.29 -19.87 -25.12
CA LYS A 44 17.48 -19.90 -23.66
C LYS A 44 17.37 -18.51 -23.04
N GLU A 45 18.01 -17.51 -23.64
CA GLU A 45 17.89 -16.11 -23.19
C GLU A 45 16.44 -15.65 -23.15
N ILE A 46 15.71 -15.88 -24.22
CA ILE A 46 14.30 -15.48 -24.34
C ILE A 46 13.45 -16.18 -23.26
N ILE A 47 13.67 -17.46 -23.01
CA ILE A 47 12.96 -18.20 -21.97
C ILE A 47 13.18 -17.57 -20.60
N VAL A 48 14.43 -17.30 -20.22
CA VAL A 48 14.75 -16.64 -18.94
C VAL A 48 14.09 -15.27 -18.82
N VAL A 49 14.09 -14.48 -19.89
CA VAL A 49 13.44 -13.17 -19.88
C VAL A 49 11.91 -13.30 -19.74
N ILE A 50 11.29 -14.27 -20.40
CA ILE A 50 9.85 -14.53 -20.27
C ILE A 50 9.52 -14.96 -18.83
N GLU A 51 10.30 -15.85 -18.22
CA GLU A 51 10.10 -16.31 -16.84
C GLU A 51 10.18 -15.12 -15.86
N ASN A 52 11.20 -14.30 -15.95
CA ASN A 52 11.33 -13.10 -15.12
C ASN A 52 10.14 -12.13 -15.27
N LEU A 53 9.64 -11.94 -16.48
CA LEU A 53 8.48 -11.07 -16.72
C LEU A 53 7.18 -11.69 -16.18
N LEU A 54 7.03 -13.00 -16.22
CA LEU A 54 5.89 -13.70 -15.63
C LEU A 54 5.91 -13.64 -14.11
N ASP A 55 7.08 -13.78 -13.49
CA ASP A 55 7.25 -13.65 -12.03
C ASP A 55 6.93 -12.22 -11.57
N GLN A 56 7.35 -11.21 -12.32
CA GLN A 56 6.99 -9.82 -12.06
C GLN A 56 5.48 -9.58 -12.17
N GLU A 57 4.83 -10.16 -13.18
CA GLU A 57 3.37 -10.07 -13.35
C GLU A 57 2.64 -10.77 -12.19
N GLU A 58 3.13 -11.92 -11.74
CA GLU A 58 2.57 -12.65 -10.60
C GLU A 58 2.66 -11.83 -9.31
N ILE A 59 3.84 -11.31 -8.97
CA ILE A 59 4.05 -10.47 -7.78
C ILE A 59 3.12 -9.24 -7.81
N PHE A 60 3.00 -8.59 -8.96
CA PHE A 60 2.12 -7.45 -9.14
C PHE A 60 0.64 -7.77 -8.84
N TRP A 61 0.15 -8.91 -9.31
CA TRP A 61 -1.24 -9.31 -9.08
C TRP A 61 -1.46 -9.89 -7.68
N LEU A 62 -0.47 -10.60 -7.12
CA LEU A 62 -0.47 -11.08 -5.73
C LEU A 62 -0.66 -9.92 -4.75
N GLN A 63 0.13 -8.86 -4.89
CA GLN A 63 0.04 -7.66 -4.05
C GLN A 63 -1.35 -7.02 -4.13
N ARG A 64 -1.90 -6.89 -5.34
CA ARG A 64 -3.24 -6.31 -5.55
C ARG A 64 -4.37 -7.23 -5.11
N GLY A 65 -4.18 -8.53 -5.23
CA GLY A 65 -5.12 -9.55 -4.78
C GLY A 65 -5.24 -9.61 -3.26
N ARG A 66 -4.18 -9.25 -2.52
CA ARG A 66 -4.07 -9.40 -1.06
C ARG A 66 -4.46 -10.80 -0.56
N ALA A 67 -4.12 -11.83 -1.33
CA ALA A 67 -4.42 -13.22 -1.04
C ALA A 67 -3.17 -13.90 -0.46
N ASN A 68 -2.81 -13.56 0.77
CA ASN A 68 -1.56 -14.00 1.43
C ASN A 68 -1.51 -15.50 1.75
N TRP A 69 -2.62 -16.23 1.63
CA TRP A 69 -2.69 -17.66 1.94
C TRP A 69 -2.23 -18.56 0.78
N LEU A 70 -2.09 -18.01 -0.43
CA LEU A 70 -1.62 -18.72 -1.62
C LEU A 70 -0.11 -18.45 -1.81
N MET A 71 0.70 -18.85 -0.84
CA MET A 71 2.13 -18.52 -0.87
C MET A 71 2.99 -19.45 -1.74
N HIS A 72 2.52 -20.65 -2.11
CA HIS A 72 3.30 -21.59 -2.92
C HIS A 72 2.32 -22.45 -3.76
N GLY A 73 2.40 -22.34 -5.05
CA GLY A 73 1.59 -23.14 -5.97
C GLY A 73 1.59 -22.54 -7.38
N ASP A 74 0.76 -23.07 -8.24
CA ASP A 74 0.65 -22.64 -9.64
C ASP A 74 0.55 -21.12 -9.78
N ARG A 75 1.22 -20.58 -10.80
CA ARG A 75 1.13 -19.17 -11.23
C ARG A 75 -0.31 -18.77 -11.50
N ASN A 76 -1.08 -18.46 -10.46
CA ASN A 76 -2.52 -18.22 -10.57
C ASN A 76 -2.84 -16.73 -10.77
N THR A 77 -2.17 -16.08 -11.74
CA THR A 77 -2.36 -14.66 -12.07
C THR A 77 -3.82 -14.32 -12.38
N SER A 78 -4.56 -15.25 -13.00
CA SER A 78 -5.98 -15.09 -13.29
C SER A 78 -6.82 -14.97 -12.02
N PHE A 79 -6.55 -15.78 -11.01
CA PHE A 79 -7.22 -15.71 -9.71
C PHE A 79 -6.98 -14.36 -9.02
N PHE A 80 -5.72 -13.92 -8.93
CA PHE A 80 -5.37 -12.63 -8.31
C PHE A 80 -5.97 -11.44 -9.07
N HIS A 81 -5.96 -11.50 -10.40
CA HIS A 81 -6.61 -10.50 -11.24
C HIS A 81 -8.12 -10.42 -10.97
N ASN A 82 -8.80 -11.56 -10.91
CA ASN A 82 -10.23 -11.62 -10.62
C ASN A 82 -10.54 -11.11 -9.20
N ALA A 83 -9.74 -11.51 -8.21
CA ALA A 83 -9.88 -11.04 -6.83
C ALA A 83 -9.73 -9.52 -6.73
N ALA A 84 -8.70 -8.95 -7.36
CA ALA A 84 -8.47 -7.51 -7.39
C ALA A 84 -9.60 -6.76 -8.12
N THR A 85 -10.07 -7.28 -9.25
CA THR A 85 -11.14 -6.67 -10.05
C THR A 85 -12.47 -6.71 -9.30
N THR A 86 -12.80 -7.83 -8.68
CA THR A 86 -14.03 -7.98 -7.88
C THR A 86 -14.03 -7.03 -6.68
N ARG A 87 -12.89 -6.93 -5.97
CA ARG A 87 -12.73 -5.97 -4.87
C ARG A 87 -12.88 -4.52 -5.35
N LYS A 88 -12.26 -4.16 -6.47
CA LYS A 88 -12.40 -2.82 -7.07
C LYS A 88 -13.86 -2.52 -7.42
N LYS A 89 -14.59 -3.46 -8.00
CA LYS A 89 -16.02 -3.30 -8.32
C LYS A 89 -16.85 -3.13 -7.05
N ARG A 90 -16.60 -3.97 -6.02
CA ARG A 90 -17.33 -3.94 -4.75
C ARG A 90 -17.09 -2.63 -3.97
N ASN A 91 -15.87 -2.11 -3.99
CA ASN A 91 -15.51 -0.91 -3.25
C ASN A 91 -15.77 0.38 -4.05
N ASN A 92 -16.24 0.27 -5.29
CA ASN A 92 -16.54 1.45 -6.10
C ASN A 92 -17.91 2.03 -5.71
N ILE A 93 -17.88 3.16 -5.00
CA ILE A 93 -19.07 3.88 -4.57
C ILE A 93 -19.51 4.81 -5.69
N LYS A 94 -20.67 4.56 -6.27
CA LYS A 94 -21.23 5.38 -7.35
C LYS A 94 -22.20 6.44 -6.83
N LYS A 95 -22.99 6.09 -5.81
CA LYS A 95 -23.98 6.97 -5.20
C LYS A 95 -24.23 6.58 -3.75
N LEU A 96 -24.62 7.51 -2.91
CA LEU A 96 -25.06 7.29 -1.54
C LEU A 96 -26.28 8.16 -1.25
N LEU A 97 -27.10 7.69 -0.31
CA LEU A 97 -28.25 8.38 0.21
C LEU A 97 -27.78 9.32 1.33
N ASP A 98 -28.16 10.59 1.24
CA ASP A 98 -27.91 11.56 2.32
C ASP A 98 -28.97 11.45 3.45
N ASP A 99 -28.78 12.25 4.48
CA ASP A 99 -29.72 12.27 5.64
C ASP A 99 -31.12 12.75 5.28
N SER A 100 -31.27 13.47 4.17
CA SER A 100 -32.56 13.94 3.63
C SER A 100 -33.23 12.90 2.71
N GLY A 101 -32.62 11.74 2.51
CA GLY A 101 -33.16 10.71 1.63
C GLY A 101 -32.92 10.97 0.14
N ILE A 102 -31.98 11.84 -0.21
CA ILE A 102 -31.64 12.18 -1.59
C ILE A 102 -30.35 11.44 -2.01
N TRP A 103 -30.38 10.83 -3.20
CA TRP A 103 -29.22 10.19 -3.78
C TRP A 103 -28.19 11.22 -4.27
N ARG A 104 -26.96 11.13 -3.77
CA ARG A 104 -25.82 11.97 -4.17
C ARG A 104 -24.88 11.19 -5.08
N GLU A 105 -24.45 11.82 -6.17
CA GLU A 105 -23.55 11.25 -7.17
C GLU A 105 -22.43 12.24 -7.53
N GLY A 106 -21.35 11.74 -8.14
CA GLY A 106 -20.27 12.58 -8.68
C GLY A 106 -19.62 13.51 -7.64
N LYS A 107 -19.65 14.82 -7.87
CA LYS A 107 -19.04 15.82 -7.00
C LYS A 107 -19.82 15.98 -5.67
N GLU A 108 -21.12 15.91 -5.72
CA GLU A 108 -21.96 16.00 -4.51
C GLU A 108 -21.74 14.83 -3.58
N LEU A 109 -21.54 13.63 -4.12
CA LEU A 109 -21.17 12.45 -3.35
C LEU A 109 -19.84 12.64 -2.63
N LYS A 110 -18.83 13.18 -3.33
CA LYS A 110 -17.51 13.46 -2.71
C LYS A 110 -17.66 14.43 -1.55
N ASN A 111 -18.37 15.53 -1.76
CA ASN A 111 -18.59 16.53 -0.72
C ASN A 111 -19.32 15.91 0.48
N HIS A 112 -20.41 15.16 0.25
CA HIS A 112 -21.18 14.49 1.31
C HIS A 112 -20.30 13.55 2.17
N ILE A 113 -19.43 12.76 1.52
CA ILE A 113 -18.48 11.87 2.21
C ILE A 113 -17.47 12.69 3.02
N THR A 114 -16.87 13.70 2.40
CA THR A 114 -15.85 14.55 3.04
C THR A 114 -16.44 15.26 4.25
N ASP A 115 -17.61 15.87 4.12
CA ASP A 115 -18.29 16.60 5.19
C ASP A 115 -18.63 15.67 6.37
N TYR A 116 -19.11 14.45 6.07
CA TYR A 116 -19.41 13.45 7.10
C TYR A 116 -18.15 13.08 7.91
N PHE A 117 -17.05 12.74 7.24
CA PHE A 117 -15.84 12.36 7.94
C PHE A 117 -15.11 13.52 8.59
N SER A 118 -15.18 14.73 8.01
CA SER A 118 -14.66 15.94 8.65
C SER A 118 -15.37 16.19 9.98
N LYS A 119 -16.68 16.08 10.02
CA LYS A 119 -17.45 16.20 11.27
C LYS A 119 -17.12 15.08 12.25
N LEU A 120 -17.01 13.82 11.77
CA LEU A 120 -16.75 12.66 12.61
C LEU A 120 -15.37 12.72 13.26
N PHE A 121 -14.36 13.23 12.56
CA PHE A 121 -12.98 13.30 13.04
C PHE A 121 -12.63 14.64 13.70
N THR A 122 -13.53 15.61 13.70
CA THR A 122 -13.35 16.84 14.45
C THR A 122 -13.69 16.60 15.92
N SER A 123 -12.70 16.74 16.80
CA SER A 123 -12.92 16.66 18.23
C SER A 123 -13.61 17.93 18.71
N GLU A 124 -14.78 17.78 19.33
CA GLU A 124 -15.29 18.82 20.21
C GLU A 124 -14.42 18.79 21.49
N VAL A 125 -13.82 19.93 21.83
CA VAL A 125 -13.01 20.06 23.03
C VAL A 125 -13.92 19.88 24.24
N GLN A 126 -14.00 18.65 24.73
CA GLN A 126 -14.66 18.37 26.02
C GLN A 126 -13.58 18.39 27.10
N HIS A 127 -13.84 19.19 28.13
CA HIS A 127 -12.99 19.14 29.32
C HIS A 127 -13.05 17.73 29.92
N PRO A 128 -11.91 17.14 30.28
CA PRO A 128 -11.89 15.79 30.82
C PRO A 128 -12.75 15.75 32.09
N ASN A 129 -13.69 14.81 32.12
CA ASN A 129 -14.53 14.61 33.29
C ASN A 129 -13.67 14.03 34.42
N GLN A 130 -13.31 14.86 35.42
CA GLN A 130 -12.46 14.48 36.55
C GLN A 130 -13.04 13.34 37.38
N GLU A 131 -14.36 13.23 37.45
CA GLU A 131 -15.01 12.11 38.17
C GLU A 131 -14.70 10.78 37.48
N VAL A 132 -14.81 10.73 36.13
CA VAL A 132 -14.46 9.55 35.35
C VAL A 132 -12.98 9.21 35.50
N LEU A 133 -12.11 10.21 35.42
CA LEU A 133 -10.67 10.02 35.57
C LEU A 133 -10.29 9.50 36.95
N SER A 134 -11.00 9.91 38.00
CA SER A 134 -10.75 9.45 39.38
C SER A 134 -11.04 7.96 39.59
N LEU A 135 -11.91 7.36 38.76
CA LEU A 135 -12.23 5.93 38.79
C LEU A 135 -11.13 5.06 38.14
N VAL A 136 -10.27 5.66 37.34
CA VAL A 136 -9.18 4.95 36.65
C VAL A 136 -8.01 4.81 37.60
N ARG A 137 -7.72 3.57 38.01
CA ARG A 137 -6.53 3.31 38.84
C ARG A 137 -5.25 3.58 38.05
N ARG A 138 -4.30 4.27 38.68
CA ARG A 138 -2.97 4.48 38.12
C ARG A 138 -2.28 3.13 37.90
N ARG A 139 -2.00 2.78 36.66
CA ARG A 139 -1.32 1.53 36.28
C ARG A 139 0.08 1.75 35.73
N VAL A 140 0.37 2.96 35.25
CA VAL A 140 1.69 3.32 34.74
C VAL A 140 2.58 3.66 35.94
N MET A 141 3.58 2.82 36.19
CA MET A 141 4.59 3.04 37.22
C MET A 141 5.66 4.01 36.72
N THR A 142 6.45 4.56 37.63
CA THR A 142 7.51 5.55 37.31
C THR A 142 8.54 4.96 36.34
N GLU A 143 8.92 3.71 36.53
CA GLU A 143 9.87 2.99 35.66
C GLU A 143 9.34 2.84 34.24
N MET A 144 8.05 2.49 34.10
CA MET A 144 7.39 2.39 32.78
C MET A 144 7.34 3.75 32.10
N ASN A 145 7.01 4.80 32.85
CA ASN A 145 6.95 6.15 32.32
C ASN A 145 8.34 6.65 31.91
N ASN A 146 9.38 6.38 32.68
CA ASN A 146 10.76 6.72 32.34
C ASN A 146 11.21 5.98 31.06
N ALA A 147 10.83 4.71 30.89
CA ALA A 147 11.12 3.97 29.66
C ALA A 147 10.40 4.57 28.43
N LEU A 148 9.16 5.04 28.59
CA LEU A 148 8.40 5.69 27.52
C LEU A 148 8.93 7.08 27.17
N LEU A 149 9.54 7.77 28.13
CA LEU A 149 10.13 9.10 27.95
C LEU A 149 11.61 9.05 27.52
N ALA A 150 12.20 7.84 27.40
CA ALA A 150 13.59 7.71 26.94
C ALA A 150 13.73 8.29 25.52
N PRO A 151 14.85 8.96 25.23
CA PRO A 151 15.12 9.46 23.89
C PRO A 151 15.15 8.31 22.87
N TYR A 152 14.52 8.50 21.72
CA TYR A 152 14.61 7.56 20.62
C TYR A 152 16.00 7.58 19.99
N THR A 153 16.45 6.40 19.57
CA THR A 153 17.78 6.19 18.98
C THR A 153 17.68 5.77 17.50
N ALA A 154 18.79 5.82 16.79
CA ALA A 154 18.88 5.31 15.43
C ALA A 154 18.48 3.82 15.33
N GLU A 155 18.83 3.03 16.35
CA GLU A 155 18.46 1.61 16.39
C GLU A 155 16.95 1.40 16.59
N ASP A 156 16.26 2.28 17.31
CA ASP A 156 14.80 2.23 17.46
C ASP A 156 14.12 2.49 16.12
N VAL A 157 14.60 3.47 15.36
CA VAL A 157 14.09 3.76 14.00
C VAL A 157 14.32 2.58 13.08
N ARG A 158 15.53 2.03 13.09
CA ARG A 158 15.86 0.85 12.30
C ARG A 158 14.98 -0.35 12.67
N LYS A 159 14.86 -0.65 13.94
CA LYS A 159 14.04 -1.75 14.45
C LYS A 159 12.58 -1.60 14.03
N ALA A 160 12.01 -0.42 14.21
CA ALA A 160 10.64 -0.13 13.79
C ALA A 160 10.43 -0.38 12.29
N LEU A 161 11.34 0.09 11.43
CA LEU A 161 11.26 -0.17 9.99
C LEU A 161 11.34 -1.68 9.67
N PHE A 162 12.25 -2.40 10.33
CA PHE A 162 12.45 -3.82 10.05
C PHE A 162 11.32 -4.72 10.59
N GLU A 163 10.55 -4.25 11.55
CA GLU A 163 9.33 -4.91 12.04
C GLU A 163 8.12 -4.70 11.11
N ILE A 164 8.11 -3.68 10.26
CA ILE A 164 7.07 -3.48 9.26
C ILE A 164 7.13 -4.63 8.24
N GLY A 165 6.00 -5.27 7.95
CA GLY A 165 5.93 -6.32 6.92
C GLY A 165 6.33 -5.77 5.53
N ASP A 166 7.13 -6.51 4.78
CA ASP A 166 7.77 -6.09 3.53
C ASP A 166 6.83 -5.49 2.49
N LEU A 167 5.65 -6.07 2.36
CA LEU A 167 4.63 -5.69 1.37
C LEU A 167 3.39 -5.04 2.01
N LYS A 168 3.56 -4.39 3.17
CA LYS A 168 2.50 -3.55 3.77
C LYS A 168 2.07 -2.45 2.80
N ALA A 169 0.88 -1.87 3.05
CA ALA A 169 0.35 -0.80 2.21
C ALA A 169 1.39 0.31 2.00
N LEU A 170 1.44 0.82 0.78
CA LEU A 170 2.32 1.92 0.39
C LEU A 170 1.89 3.19 1.12
N GLY A 171 2.87 3.99 1.55
CA GLY A 171 2.65 5.36 1.94
C GLY A 171 2.38 6.28 0.72
N PRO A 172 2.25 7.59 0.95
CA PRO A 172 2.12 8.59 -0.12
C PRO A 172 3.31 8.59 -1.08
N ASP A 173 4.47 8.17 -0.60
CA ASP A 173 5.72 7.99 -1.35
C ASP A 173 5.67 6.88 -2.41
N GLY A 174 4.72 5.95 -2.30
CA GLY A 174 4.54 4.84 -3.22
C GLY A 174 5.56 3.71 -3.06
N PHE A 175 6.33 3.65 -1.96
CA PHE A 175 7.29 2.60 -1.67
C PHE A 175 6.80 1.64 -0.59
N HIS A 176 7.14 0.35 -0.74
CA HIS A 176 6.97 -0.65 0.31
C HIS A 176 8.15 -0.64 1.29
N ALA A 177 7.92 -1.11 2.50
CA ALA A 177 8.96 -1.22 3.53
C ALA A 177 10.20 -2.00 3.05
N ILE A 178 10.02 -3.01 2.19
CA ILE A 178 11.12 -3.78 1.59
C ILE A 178 12.11 -2.90 0.83
N PHE A 179 11.65 -1.80 0.21
CA PHE A 179 12.54 -0.87 -0.49
C PHE A 179 13.53 -0.25 0.49
N TYR A 180 13.06 0.35 1.58
CA TYR A 180 13.89 0.97 2.60
C TYR A 180 14.80 -0.04 3.32
N LYS A 181 14.30 -1.25 3.60
CA LYS A 181 15.11 -2.32 4.19
C LYS A 181 16.27 -2.74 3.29
N ARG A 182 16.00 -2.92 1.99
CA ARG A 182 17.00 -3.35 1.02
C ARG A 182 18.07 -2.29 0.76
N PHE A 183 17.67 -1.03 0.75
CA PHE A 183 18.55 0.10 0.53
C PHE A 183 18.98 0.79 1.82
N TRP A 184 18.79 0.12 2.97
CA TRP A 184 19.18 0.65 4.27
C TRP A 184 20.63 1.16 4.34
N PRO A 185 21.64 0.46 3.77
CA PRO A 185 23.02 0.98 3.78
C PRO A 185 23.23 2.32 3.06
N MET A 186 22.29 2.72 2.21
CA MET A 186 22.35 3.97 1.44
C MET A 186 21.43 5.06 1.99
N LEU A 187 20.28 4.68 2.53
CA LEU A 187 19.20 5.60 2.91
C LEU A 187 18.98 5.66 4.42
N GLY A 188 19.61 4.75 5.18
CA GLY A 188 19.33 4.59 6.60
C GLY A 188 19.68 5.81 7.42
N ASP A 189 20.83 6.43 7.17
CA ASP A 189 21.28 7.60 7.92
C ASP A 189 20.36 8.81 7.69
N ASP A 190 19.99 9.09 6.43
CA ASP A 190 19.07 10.18 6.08
C ASP A 190 17.69 9.94 6.71
N LEU A 191 17.18 8.70 6.66
CA LEU A 191 15.89 8.35 7.23
C LEU A 191 15.89 8.49 8.75
N VAL A 192 16.96 8.07 9.42
CA VAL A 192 17.13 8.19 10.87
C VAL A 192 17.16 9.67 11.27
N GLU A 193 17.93 10.49 10.57
CA GLU A 193 18.03 11.92 10.83
C GLU A 193 16.67 12.60 10.73
N GLU A 194 15.93 12.40 9.63
CA GLU A 194 14.59 12.99 9.43
C GLU A 194 13.59 12.53 10.50
N VAL A 195 13.55 11.24 10.82
CA VAL A 195 12.62 10.69 11.82
C VAL A 195 12.95 11.24 13.22
N LEU A 196 14.22 11.21 13.62
CA LEU A 196 14.63 11.72 14.94
C LEU A 196 14.44 13.24 15.05
N GLN A 197 14.66 13.97 13.97
CA GLN A 197 14.39 15.42 13.95
C GLN A 197 12.89 15.68 14.18
N ALA A 198 12.00 14.96 13.47
CA ALA A 198 10.56 15.13 13.63
C ALA A 198 10.10 14.81 15.06
N ILE A 199 10.63 13.73 15.66
CA ILE A 199 10.30 13.32 17.04
C ILE A 199 10.84 14.36 18.05
N ASN A 200 12.11 14.75 17.94
CA ASN A 200 12.75 15.64 18.91
C ASN A 200 12.20 17.08 18.87
N THR A 201 11.77 17.52 17.68
CA THR A 201 11.16 18.86 17.54
C THR A 201 9.64 18.84 17.75
N CYS A 202 9.05 17.66 17.93
CA CYS A 202 7.59 17.47 17.96
C CYS A 202 6.89 18.10 16.76
N THR A 203 7.58 18.17 15.62
CA THR A 203 7.08 18.79 14.39
C THR A 203 7.06 17.77 13.28
N ILE A 204 5.87 17.41 12.82
CA ILE A 204 5.71 16.49 11.68
C ILE A 204 5.84 17.30 10.39
N PRO A 205 6.77 16.94 9.48
CA PRO A 205 6.89 17.59 8.18
C PRO A 205 5.58 17.58 7.39
N ALA A 206 5.34 18.61 6.58
CA ALA A 206 4.15 18.69 5.76
C ALA A 206 4.03 17.48 4.84
N GLY A 207 2.84 16.88 4.77
CA GLY A 207 2.56 15.71 3.97
C GLY A 207 2.83 14.35 4.67
N TRP A 208 3.60 14.28 5.75
CA TRP A 208 3.85 13.02 6.45
C TRP A 208 2.60 12.48 7.15
N ASN A 209 1.73 13.37 7.60
CA ASN A 209 0.48 13.01 8.25
C ASN A 209 -0.70 12.90 7.27
N ASP A 210 -0.45 13.06 5.98
CA ASP A 210 -1.48 12.92 4.97
C ASP A 210 -1.85 11.43 4.81
N THR A 211 -3.12 11.16 5.02
CA THR A 211 -3.63 9.78 5.00
C THR A 211 -4.72 9.61 3.96
N ALA A 212 -4.57 8.62 3.10
CA ALA A 212 -5.61 8.23 2.16
C ALA A 212 -6.64 7.33 2.84
N ILE A 213 -7.83 7.86 3.12
CA ILE A 213 -8.93 7.08 3.70
C ILE A 213 -9.65 6.28 2.62
N VAL A 214 -9.67 4.96 2.77
CA VAL A 214 -10.42 4.04 1.92
C VAL A 214 -11.69 3.59 2.63
N MET A 215 -12.83 3.71 1.96
CA MET A 215 -14.13 3.30 2.50
C MET A 215 -14.41 1.84 2.17
N ILE A 216 -14.56 1.00 3.19
CA ILE A 216 -14.90 -0.41 3.04
C ILE A 216 -16.35 -0.64 3.49
N PRO A 217 -17.22 -1.23 2.63
CA PRO A 217 -18.59 -1.49 2.99
C PRO A 217 -18.68 -2.51 4.14
N LYS A 218 -19.49 -2.20 5.16
CA LYS A 218 -19.83 -3.09 6.29
C LYS A 218 -20.86 -4.15 5.90
N VAL A 219 -21.70 -3.82 4.91
CA VAL A 219 -22.80 -4.66 4.40
C VAL A 219 -22.70 -4.80 2.89
N ASN A 220 -23.36 -5.80 2.33
CA ASN A 220 -23.27 -6.08 0.88
C ASN A 220 -23.87 -4.97 0.01
N THR A 221 -24.95 -4.33 0.46
CA THR A 221 -25.60 -3.21 -0.22
C THR A 221 -25.55 -1.99 0.69
N SER A 222 -24.46 -1.22 0.59
CA SER A 222 -24.28 0.00 1.38
C SER A 222 -24.87 1.18 0.64
N GLU A 223 -25.86 1.85 1.25
CA GLU A 223 -26.57 3.01 0.70
C GLU A 223 -26.21 4.30 1.42
N LYS A 224 -25.78 4.25 2.68
CA LYS A 224 -25.45 5.41 3.51
C LYS A 224 -23.97 5.41 3.91
N VAL A 225 -23.39 6.60 4.12
CA VAL A 225 -21.97 6.77 4.55
C VAL A 225 -21.69 6.00 5.84
N THR A 226 -22.63 5.95 6.79
CA THR A 226 -22.51 5.24 8.07
C THR A 226 -22.28 3.73 7.92
N GLN A 227 -22.63 3.16 6.77
CA GLN A 227 -22.47 1.73 6.47
C GLN A 227 -21.07 1.39 5.91
N PHE A 228 -20.16 2.35 5.93
CA PHE A 228 -18.75 2.13 5.55
C PHE A 228 -17.83 2.25 6.74
N ARG A 229 -16.70 1.53 6.67
CA ARG A 229 -15.56 1.69 7.59
C ARG A 229 -14.52 2.54 6.89
N PRO A 230 -14.10 3.68 7.46
CA PRO A 230 -12.92 4.38 7.01
C PRO A 230 -11.69 3.56 7.46
N ILE A 231 -10.78 3.28 6.55
CA ILE A 231 -9.50 2.61 6.83
C ILE A 231 -8.40 3.43 6.15
N SER A 232 -7.37 3.74 6.90
CA SER A 232 -6.14 4.42 6.48
C SER A 232 -5.00 3.43 6.34
#